data_53033b0d63047fcfe0901f86c70dac65
#
_entry.id   53033b0d63047fcfe0901f86c70dac65
#
_cell.length_a   1.000
_cell.length_b   1.000
_cell.length_c   1.000
_cell.angle_alpha   90.00
_cell.angle_beta   90.00
_cell.angle_gamma   90.00
#
_symmetry.space_group_name_H-M   'P 1'
#
loop_
_entity.id
_entity.type
_entity.pdbx_description
1 polymer ?
#
loop_
_entity_poly.entity_id
_entity_poly.type
_entity_poly.pdbx_seq_one_letter_code
_entity_poly.pdbx_strand_id
1 'polypeptide(L)'
;KKRKKEKSMKKRILFALALVSALAMTACGGAKKTESTAATTEKASEMASEAASEVAEEAAGKTEVQVFVAASLKNVMEDLGQQYEKEHPEVKLVFNADSSGKLLSQIQEGYDCDIFFSAAQKQMNTLEEEGNLVEGTRKNVVNNQLCVVTLKDSGTKVTGLETLKDAKSIALADGTVPVGKYTRQALVALKILPETEDVSKISTKEVSEALGGVEISEQSNVSKVLAAVVEGSSEVGTTYYSDTYGHEDKIQILEKVPYDLTGNVIYPIAQIKNEEASQEEQDAAKDFLAFVTSDNAKTTFQKYYFDTNVES
;
A
#
# COMPACT_ATOMS: atom_id res chain seq x y z
N LYS A 1 -23.91 -24.32 -0.30
CA LYS A 1 -22.75 -24.19 -1.20
C LYS A 1 -23.09 -23.48 -2.53
N LYS A 2 -24.14 -23.91 -3.29
CA LYS A 2 -24.53 -23.27 -4.57
C LYS A 2 -24.91 -21.77 -4.45
N ARG A 3 -25.60 -21.36 -3.39
CA ARG A 3 -26.01 -19.95 -3.15
C ARG A 3 -24.84 -19.02 -2.78
N LYS A 4 -23.76 -19.56 -2.14
CA LYS A 4 -22.56 -18.79 -1.79
C LYS A 4 -21.69 -18.53 -3.04
N LYS A 5 -21.51 -19.56 -3.91
CA LYS A 5 -20.83 -19.41 -5.21
C LYS A 5 -21.51 -18.39 -6.14
N GLU A 6 -22.83 -18.32 -6.18
CA GLU A 6 -23.57 -17.34 -6.97
C GLU A 6 -23.42 -15.89 -6.46
N LYS A 7 -23.25 -15.71 -5.12
CA LYS A 7 -22.97 -14.37 -4.53
C LYS A 7 -21.53 -13.90 -4.80
N SER A 8 -20.54 -14.81 -4.75
CA SER A 8 -19.15 -14.53 -5.09
C SER A 8 -19.01 -14.15 -6.56
N MET A 9 -19.59 -14.91 -7.47
CA MET A 9 -19.59 -14.62 -8.91
C MET A 9 -20.25 -13.28 -9.25
N LYS A 10 -21.34 -12.90 -8.53
CA LYS A 10 -21.98 -11.58 -8.72
C LYS A 10 -21.15 -10.41 -8.17
N LYS A 11 -20.35 -10.62 -7.10
CA LYS A 11 -19.39 -9.60 -6.60
C LYS A 11 -18.22 -9.40 -7.58
N ARG A 12 -17.68 -10.46 -8.16
CA ARG A 12 -16.60 -10.39 -9.18
C ARG A 12 -17.05 -9.62 -10.44
N ILE A 13 -18.29 -9.80 -10.90
CA ILE A 13 -18.85 -9.10 -12.07
C ILE A 13 -19.12 -7.61 -11.79
N LEU A 14 -19.45 -7.22 -10.55
CA LEU A 14 -19.71 -5.81 -10.22
C LEU A 14 -18.43 -4.95 -10.12
N PHE A 15 -17.27 -5.53 -9.84
CA PHE A 15 -16.00 -4.79 -9.81
C PHE A 15 -15.45 -4.53 -11.23
N ALA A 16 -15.68 -5.42 -12.17
CA ALA A 16 -15.24 -5.26 -13.56
C ALA A 16 -16.05 -4.21 -14.35
N LEU A 17 -17.28 -3.89 -13.95
CA LEU A 17 -18.14 -2.92 -14.64
C LEU A 17 -18.00 -1.46 -14.18
N ALA A 18 -17.27 -1.18 -13.11
CA ALA A 18 -17.14 0.17 -12.55
C ALA A 18 -16.06 1.04 -13.23
N LEU A 19 -15.23 0.48 -14.11
CA LEU A 19 -14.11 1.20 -14.76
C LEU A 19 -14.40 1.75 -16.15
N VAL A 20 -15.60 1.55 -16.72
CA VAL A 20 -15.90 1.94 -18.11
C VAL A 20 -16.78 3.20 -18.25
N SER A 21 -17.23 3.83 -17.16
CA SER A 21 -18.22 4.92 -17.23
C SER A 21 -17.70 6.36 -17.04
N ALA A 22 -16.43 6.65 -17.25
CA ALA A 22 -15.85 7.99 -17.01
C ALA A 22 -15.24 8.66 -18.27
N LEU A 23 -15.76 8.44 -19.48
CA LEU A 23 -15.32 9.21 -20.67
C LEU A 23 -16.45 9.49 -21.66
N ALA A 24 -17.47 10.24 -21.23
CA ALA A 24 -18.37 10.91 -22.16
C ALA A 24 -19.12 12.03 -21.43
N MET A 25 -18.59 13.25 -21.43
CA MET A 25 -19.34 14.51 -21.42
C MET A 25 -18.37 15.69 -21.48
N THR A 26 -18.18 16.22 -22.69
CA THR A 26 -18.08 17.65 -22.96
C THR A 26 -17.99 17.87 -24.47
N ALA A 27 -19.10 18.17 -25.10
CA ALA A 27 -19.15 19.03 -26.28
C ALA A 27 -20.60 19.44 -26.56
N CYS A 28 -20.98 20.63 -26.15
CA CYS A 28 -22.13 21.33 -26.72
C CYS A 28 -21.67 22.72 -27.16
N GLY A 29 -21.83 23.01 -28.45
CA GLY A 29 -21.75 24.37 -28.97
C GLY A 29 -21.21 24.52 -30.38
N GLY A 30 -22.09 24.69 -31.39
CA GLY A 30 -21.76 25.40 -32.60
C GLY A 30 -21.85 24.60 -33.94
N ALA A 31 -22.92 24.77 -34.64
CA ALA A 31 -23.18 24.20 -35.97
C ALA A 31 -22.22 24.70 -37.07
N LYS A 32 -21.64 23.77 -37.84
CA LYS A 32 -21.50 23.89 -39.32
C LYS A 32 -21.21 22.53 -39.91
N LYS A 33 -21.97 22.15 -40.96
CA LYS A 33 -21.84 20.94 -41.78
C LYS A 33 -20.46 20.81 -42.40
N THR A 34 -19.83 19.63 -42.24
CA THR A 34 -19.00 19.02 -43.29
C THR A 34 -19.04 17.49 -43.02
N GLU A 35 -19.52 16.76 -44.05
CA GLU A 35 -19.45 15.31 -44.11
C GLU A 35 -18.00 14.88 -44.29
N SER A 36 -17.44 14.13 -43.38
CA SER A 36 -16.32 13.16 -43.47
C SER A 36 -15.68 12.89 -42.11
N THR A 37 -16.38 12.30 -41.14
CA THR A 37 -15.77 11.87 -39.89
C THR A 37 -16.40 10.62 -39.26
N ALA A 38 -17.35 9.98 -39.96
CA ALA A 38 -17.99 8.78 -39.40
C ALA A 38 -17.08 7.53 -39.44
N ALA A 39 -16.24 7.40 -40.47
CA ALA A 39 -15.40 6.21 -40.68
C ALA A 39 -14.20 6.12 -39.70
N THR A 40 -13.74 7.24 -39.13
CA THR A 40 -12.58 7.26 -38.22
C THR A 40 -12.99 6.96 -36.77
N THR A 41 -14.22 7.29 -36.41
CA THR A 41 -14.73 7.06 -35.05
C THR A 41 -15.17 5.61 -34.85
N GLU A 42 -15.73 4.98 -35.88
CA GLU A 42 -16.06 3.54 -35.84
C GLU A 42 -14.81 2.67 -35.76
N LYS A 43 -13.78 2.97 -36.57
CA LYS A 43 -12.52 2.21 -36.54
C LYS A 43 -11.74 2.34 -35.21
N ALA A 44 -11.79 3.51 -34.55
CA ALA A 44 -11.20 3.70 -33.24
C ALA A 44 -12.01 2.99 -32.13
N SER A 45 -13.33 2.90 -32.28
CA SER A 45 -14.20 2.16 -31.35
C SER A 45 -14.08 0.64 -31.53
N GLU A 46 -13.94 0.15 -32.78
CA GLU A 46 -13.67 -1.27 -33.05
C GLU A 46 -12.30 -1.70 -32.55
N MET A 47 -11.23 -0.93 -32.80
CA MET A 47 -9.89 -1.23 -32.29
C MET A 47 -9.81 -1.18 -30.77
N ALA A 48 -10.55 -0.26 -30.12
CA ALA A 48 -10.64 -0.22 -28.66
C ALA A 48 -11.46 -1.39 -28.09
N SER A 49 -12.45 -1.86 -28.83
CA SER A 49 -13.26 -3.04 -28.46
C SER A 49 -12.50 -4.34 -28.68
N GLU A 50 -11.74 -4.47 -29.78
CA GLU A 50 -10.87 -5.62 -30.04
C GLU A 50 -9.73 -5.70 -29.02
N ALA A 51 -9.03 -4.60 -28.73
CA ALA A 51 -7.98 -4.55 -27.72
C ALA A 51 -8.51 -4.87 -26.30
N ALA A 52 -9.72 -4.38 -25.96
CA ALA A 52 -10.36 -4.73 -24.70
C ALA A 52 -10.83 -6.20 -24.65
N SER A 53 -11.18 -6.79 -25.79
CA SER A 53 -11.55 -8.20 -25.91
C SER A 53 -10.33 -9.12 -25.84
N GLU A 54 -9.22 -8.77 -26.50
CA GLU A 54 -7.96 -9.52 -26.42
C GLU A 54 -7.38 -9.50 -24.98
N VAL A 55 -7.38 -8.34 -24.32
CA VAL A 55 -6.93 -8.23 -22.91
C VAL A 55 -7.85 -9.02 -21.96
N ALA A 56 -9.16 -9.07 -22.24
CA ALA A 56 -10.09 -9.86 -21.43
C ALA A 56 -9.99 -11.37 -21.71
N GLU A 57 -9.63 -11.77 -22.92
CA GLU A 57 -9.45 -13.16 -23.30
C GLU A 57 -8.09 -13.71 -22.82
N GLU A 58 -7.04 -12.88 -22.80
CA GLU A 58 -5.73 -13.19 -22.24
C GLU A 58 -5.78 -13.33 -20.70
N ALA A 59 -6.65 -12.59 -20.02
CA ALA A 59 -6.89 -12.71 -18.58
C ALA A 59 -7.79 -13.91 -18.20
N ALA A 60 -8.65 -14.35 -19.10
CA ALA A 60 -9.65 -15.38 -18.83
C ALA A 60 -9.07 -16.82 -18.67
N GLY A 61 -7.77 -16.99 -18.92
CA GLY A 61 -7.06 -18.28 -18.79
C GLY A 61 -5.99 -18.32 -17.70
N LYS A 62 -5.75 -17.20 -16.98
CA LYS A 62 -4.68 -17.13 -15.97
C LYS A 62 -5.21 -17.42 -14.57
N THR A 63 -4.35 -18.03 -13.75
CA THR A 63 -4.59 -18.20 -12.32
C THR A 63 -4.38 -16.86 -11.62
N GLU A 64 -5.46 -16.26 -11.08
CA GLU A 64 -5.37 -14.99 -10.34
C GLU A 64 -4.99 -15.26 -8.88
N VAL A 65 -3.98 -14.53 -8.37
CA VAL A 65 -3.56 -14.54 -6.97
C VAL A 65 -3.79 -13.17 -6.37
N GLN A 66 -4.58 -13.10 -5.30
CA GLN A 66 -4.93 -11.87 -4.60
C GLN A 66 -3.88 -11.53 -3.54
N VAL A 67 -3.13 -10.45 -3.76
CA VAL A 67 -1.98 -10.07 -2.93
C VAL A 67 -2.28 -8.75 -2.21
N PHE A 68 -2.50 -8.82 -0.90
CA PHE A 68 -2.72 -7.65 -0.06
C PHE A 68 -1.40 -7.17 0.51
N VAL A 69 -1.01 -5.93 0.19
CA VAL A 69 0.28 -5.36 0.57
C VAL A 69 0.13 -4.03 1.29
N ALA A 70 0.93 -3.81 2.32
CA ALA A 70 1.01 -2.49 2.95
C ALA A 70 1.35 -1.42 1.89
N ALA A 71 0.79 -0.22 2.03
CA ALA A 71 0.93 0.87 1.05
C ALA A 71 2.39 1.20 0.71
N SER A 72 3.31 1.11 1.68
CA SER A 72 4.76 1.30 1.49
C SER A 72 5.44 0.23 0.63
N LEU A 73 4.79 -0.93 0.44
CA LEU A 73 5.31 -2.02 -0.39
C LEU A 73 4.83 -1.93 -1.85
N LYS A 74 3.88 -1.04 -2.16
CA LYS A 74 3.21 -1.02 -3.46
C LYS A 74 4.20 -1.08 -4.62
N ASN A 75 5.13 -0.14 -4.70
CA ASN A 75 6.03 -0.01 -5.85
C ASN A 75 6.99 -1.19 -5.99
N VAL A 76 7.57 -1.67 -4.88
CA VAL A 76 8.48 -2.81 -4.91
C VAL A 76 7.76 -4.12 -5.24
N MET A 77 6.52 -4.28 -4.78
CA MET A 77 5.73 -5.49 -5.07
C MET A 77 5.19 -5.49 -6.50
N GLU A 78 4.88 -4.32 -7.08
CA GLU A 78 4.57 -4.20 -8.50
C GLU A 78 5.79 -4.56 -9.38
N ASP A 79 7.01 -4.13 -9.01
CA ASP A 79 8.26 -4.50 -9.71
C ASP A 79 8.52 -6.03 -9.59
N LEU A 80 8.43 -6.59 -8.37
CA LEU A 80 8.58 -8.03 -8.13
C LEU A 80 7.49 -8.84 -8.85
N GLY A 81 6.26 -8.36 -8.85
CA GLY A 81 5.15 -9.00 -9.56
C GLY A 81 5.38 -9.08 -11.07
N GLN A 82 5.85 -7.98 -11.67
CA GLN A 82 6.21 -7.98 -13.09
C GLN A 82 7.37 -8.93 -13.41
N GLN A 83 8.33 -9.10 -12.50
CA GLN A 83 9.41 -10.06 -12.67
C GLN A 83 8.88 -11.51 -12.62
N TYR A 84 8.02 -11.80 -11.64
CA TYR A 84 7.40 -13.11 -11.47
C TYR A 84 6.47 -13.47 -12.64
N GLU A 85 5.59 -12.59 -13.07
CA GLU A 85 4.66 -12.84 -14.18
C GLU A 85 5.37 -13.07 -15.53
N LYS A 86 6.62 -12.60 -15.70
CA LYS A 86 7.43 -12.92 -16.90
C LYS A 86 7.91 -14.36 -16.91
N GLU A 87 8.18 -14.92 -15.74
CA GLU A 87 8.62 -16.31 -15.57
C GLU A 87 7.42 -17.26 -15.49
N HIS A 88 6.26 -16.75 -15.03
CA HIS A 88 4.99 -17.45 -14.81
C HIS A 88 3.86 -16.77 -15.57
N PRO A 89 3.83 -16.84 -16.92
CA PRO A 89 2.85 -16.14 -17.74
C PRO A 89 1.41 -16.65 -17.55
N GLU A 90 1.24 -17.85 -16.97
CA GLU A 90 -0.05 -18.44 -16.57
C GLU A 90 -0.62 -17.85 -15.28
N VAL A 91 0.16 -17.05 -14.51
CA VAL A 91 -0.29 -16.41 -13.27
C VAL A 91 -0.56 -14.94 -13.53
N LYS A 92 -1.57 -14.41 -12.81
CA LYS A 92 -1.89 -12.98 -12.73
C LYS A 92 -1.94 -12.55 -11.27
N LEU A 93 -1.05 -11.64 -10.89
CA LEU A 93 -1.04 -11.05 -9.56
C LEU A 93 -1.98 -9.84 -9.49
N VAL A 94 -2.88 -9.83 -8.52
CA VAL A 94 -3.83 -8.74 -8.29
C VAL A 94 -3.49 -8.07 -6.96
N PHE A 95 -2.87 -6.89 -7.02
CA PHE A 95 -2.43 -6.18 -5.82
C PHE A 95 -3.53 -5.29 -5.25
N ASN A 96 -3.76 -5.41 -3.93
CA ASN A 96 -4.54 -4.48 -3.13
C ASN A 96 -3.61 -3.79 -2.12
N ALA A 97 -3.33 -2.50 -2.33
CA ALA A 97 -2.40 -1.74 -1.52
C ALA A 97 -3.12 -0.69 -0.65
N ASP A 98 -3.04 -0.86 0.68
CA ASP A 98 -3.60 0.10 1.65
C ASP A 98 -2.85 -0.01 2.99
N SER A 99 -3.32 0.67 4.04
CA SER A 99 -2.76 0.48 5.39
C SER A 99 -2.98 -0.96 5.86
N SER A 100 -1.99 -1.53 6.56
CA SER A 100 -2.07 -2.91 7.05
C SER A 100 -3.29 -3.16 7.95
N GLY A 101 -3.73 -2.15 8.71
CA GLY A 101 -4.94 -2.24 9.54
C GLY A 101 -6.21 -2.38 8.71
N LYS A 102 -6.34 -1.64 7.61
CA LYS A 102 -7.49 -1.72 6.71
C LYS A 102 -7.51 -3.03 5.94
N LEU A 103 -6.35 -3.51 5.50
CA LEU A 103 -6.21 -4.81 4.83
C LEU A 103 -6.57 -5.96 5.78
N LEU A 104 -6.14 -5.91 7.05
CA LEU A 104 -6.56 -6.85 8.08
C LEU A 104 -8.09 -6.89 8.21
N SER A 105 -8.75 -5.72 8.31
CA SER A 105 -10.20 -5.66 8.41
C SER A 105 -10.88 -6.26 7.17
N GLN A 106 -10.36 -6.03 5.98
CA GLN A 106 -10.89 -6.64 4.75
C GLN A 106 -10.76 -8.17 4.77
N ILE A 107 -9.62 -8.72 5.22
CA ILE A 107 -9.43 -10.18 5.36
C ILE A 107 -10.43 -10.74 6.37
N GLN A 108 -10.59 -10.10 7.54
CA GLN A 108 -11.56 -10.49 8.57
C GLN A 108 -13.02 -10.40 8.08
N GLU A 109 -13.34 -9.49 7.17
CA GLU A 109 -14.62 -9.36 6.50
C GLU A 109 -14.86 -10.40 5.39
N GLY A 110 -13.85 -11.25 5.11
CA GLY A 110 -13.92 -12.33 4.11
C GLY A 110 -13.70 -11.83 2.68
N TYR A 111 -12.89 -10.80 2.49
CA TYR A 111 -12.40 -10.44 1.17
C TYR A 111 -11.43 -11.53 0.67
N ASP A 112 -11.48 -11.77 -0.62
CA ASP A 112 -10.61 -12.70 -1.32
C ASP A 112 -9.15 -12.24 -1.21
N CYS A 113 -8.32 -13.02 -0.51
CA CYS A 113 -6.92 -12.71 -0.24
C CYS A 113 -6.12 -14.00 -0.09
N ASP A 114 -5.07 -14.17 -0.88
CA ASP A 114 -4.19 -15.34 -0.84
C ASP A 114 -2.88 -15.06 -0.11
N ILE A 115 -2.38 -13.83 -0.22
CA ILE A 115 -1.14 -13.39 0.43
C ILE A 115 -1.37 -12.06 1.13
N PHE A 116 -0.91 -11.95 2.37
CA PHE A 116 -0.86 -10.70 3.11
C PHE A 116 0.57 -10.32 3.47
N PHE A 117 1.00 -9.11 3.11
CA PHE A 117 2.29 -8.54 3.43
C PHE A 117 2.11 -7.25 4.23
N SER A 118 2.31 -7.33 5.53
CA SER A 118 2.03 -6.27 6.49
C SER A 118 3.26 -5.40 6.78
N ALA A 119 3.06 -4.11 7.06
CA ALA A 119 4.11 -3.21 7.54
C ALA A 119 4.32 -3.27 9.07
N ALA A 120 3.70 -4.21 9.76
CA ALA A 120 3.91 -4.43 11.19
C ALA A 120 3.50 -5.84 11.61
N GLN A 121 4.15 -6.34 12.67
CA GLN A 121 3.89 -7.66 13.24
C GLN A 121 2.47 -7.79 13.82
N LYS A 122 1.91 -6.69 14.39
CA LYS A 122 0.62 -6.69 15.08
C LYS A 122 -0.51 -7.28 14.24
N GLN A 123 -0.64 -6.86 12.98
CA GLN A 123 -1.72 -7.31 12.09
C GLN A 123 -1.55 -8.78 11.70
N MET A 124 -0.31 -9.21 11.49
CA MET A 124 0.00 -10.62 11.20
C MET A 124 -0.26 -11.51 12.41
N ASN A 125 0.11 -11.06 13.63
CA ASN A 125 -0.18 -11.77 14.88
C ASN A 125 -1.68 -12.00 15.04
N THR A 126 -2.50 -10.97 14.78
CA THR A 126 -3.96 -11.09 14.85
C THR A 126 -4.49 -12.19 13.92
N LEU A 127 -4.05 -12.24 12.65
CA LEU A 127 -4.49 -13.28 11.72
C LEU A 127 -3.99 -14.68 12.11
N GLU A 128 -2.80 -14.77 12.69
CA GLU A 128 -2.24 -16.03 13.18
C GLU A 128 -3.02 -16.55 14.39
N GLU A 129 -3.32 -15.69 15.37
CA GLU A 129 -4.14 -16.01 16.55
C GLU A 129 -5.58 -16.42 16.17
N GLU A 130 -6.13 -15.82 15.12
CA GLU A 130 -7.43 -16.18 14.54
C GLU A 130 -7.38 -17.47 13.72
N GLY A 131 -6.18 -18.03 13.48
CA GLY A 131 -6.00 -19.24 12.68
C GLY A 131 -6.17 -19.06 11.17
N ASN A 132 -6.07 -17.81 10.67
CA ASN A 132 -6.27 -17.45 9.26
C ASN A 132 -5.02 -17.63 8.38
N LEU A 133 -3.85 -17.95 8.96
CA LEU A 133 -2.63 -18.19 8.19
C LEU A 133 -2.51 -19.67 7.77
N VAL A 134 -1.95 -19.90 6.58
CA VAL A 134 -1.47 -21.23 6.21
C VAL A 134 -0.22 -21.53 7.05
N GLU A 135 -0.21 -22.66 7.73
CA GLU A 135 0.84 -23.03 8.67
C GLU A 135 2.22 -23.05 8.04
N GLY A 136 3.22 -22.47 8.73
CA GLY A 136 4.62 -22.44 8.29
C GLY A 136 4.94 -21.47 7.14
N THR A 137 3.96 -20.65 6.70
CA THR A 137 4.19 -19.69 5.59
C THR A 137 4.61 -18.31 6.05
N ARG A 138 4.41 -17.97 7.34
CA ARG A 138 4.80 -16.67 7.89
C ARG A 138 6.31 -16.51 7.89
N LYS A 139 6.81 -15.39 7.33
CA LYS A 139 8.22 -15.02 7.31
C LYS A 139 8.39 -13.52 7.52
N ASN A 140 9.46 -13.13 8.23
CA ASN A 140 9.93 -11.74 8.25
C ASN A 140 10.76 -11.52 6.98
N VAL A 141 10.48 -10.47 6.21
CA VAL A 141 11.12 -10.28 4.89
C VAL A 141 12.04 -9.08 4.88
N VAL A 142 11.56 -7.94 5.37
CA VAL A 142 12.32 -6.69 5.38
C VAL A 142 12.11 -5.92 6.67
N ASN A 143 13.07 -5.05 6.99
CA ASN A 143 12.96 -3.99 7.97
C ASN A 143 12.87 -2.65 7.24
N ASN A 144 12.23 -1.66 7.86
CA ASN A 144 12.11 -0.31 7.34
C ASN A 144 12.49 0.70 8.42
N GLN A 145 12.67 1.94 8.04
CA GLN A 145 13.03 3.00 8.97
C GLN A 145 12.07 4.17 8.85
N LEU A 146 11.56 4.64 9.98
CA LEU A 146 10.77 5.86 10.04
C LEU A 146 11.65 7.06 9.68
N CYS A 147 11.12 8.02 8.93
CA CYS A 147 11.80 9.27 8.65
C CYS A 147 10.84 10.47 8.67
N VAL A 148 11.41 11.64 8.93
CA VAL A 148 10.74 12.93 8.80
C VAL A 148 11.15 13.56 7.48
N VAL A 149 10.19 13.95 6.67
CA VAL A 149 10.41 14.49 5.32
C VAL A 149 9.74 15.83 5.13
N THR A 150 10.29 16.62 4.23
CA THR A 150 9.74 17.90 3.77
C THR A 150 10.03 18.09 2.28
N LEU A 151 9.39 19.07 1.63
CA LEU A 151 9.82 19.50 0.29
C LEU A 151 11.23 20.09 0.32
N LYS A 152 12.01 19.85 -0.73
CA LYS A 152 13.24 20.65 -0.97
C LYS A 152 12.86 22.13 -0.98
N ASP A 153 13.72 22.94 -0.40
CA ASP A 153 13.55 24.40 -0.35
C ASP A 153 12.27 24.88 0.39
N SER A 154 11.67 24.03 1.24
CA SER A 154 10.49 24.39 2.06
C SER A 154 10.76 25.53 3.03
N GLY A 155 12.03 25.73 3.40
CA GLY A 155 12.42 26.71 4.43
C GLY A 155 11.92 26.35 5.82
N THR A 156 11.56 25.06 6.05
CA THR A 156 11.11 24.59 7.36
C THR A 156 12.19 24.78 8.43
N LYS A 157 11.74 24.97 9.67
CA LYS A 157 12.63 24.96 10.85
C LYS A 157 12.74 23.58 11.50
N VAL A 158 11.93 22.64 11.02
CA VAL A 158 11.94 21.27 11.53
C VAL A 158 13.22 20.57 11.07
N THR A 159 13.88 19.91 12.01
CA THR A 159 15.09 19.11 11.76
C THR A 159 14.88 17.62 12.06
N GLY A 160 13.77 17.27 12.70
CA GLY A 160 13.43 15.90 13.09
C GLY A 160 12.23 15.86 14.02
N LEU A 161 11.99 14.70 14.66
CA LEU A 161 10.84 14.48 15.55
C LEU A 161 10.78 15.47 16.72
N GLU A 162 11.92 15.79 17.33
CA GLU A 162 11.99 16.70 18.50
C GLU A 162 11.55 18.13 18.16
N THR A 163 11.65 18.52 16.91
CA THR A 163 11.33 19.86 16.42
C THR A 163 10.04 19.94 15.61
N LEU A 164 9.22 18.87 15.60
CA LEU A 164 7.92 18.86 14.89
C LEU A 164 6.98 20.00 15.33
N LYS A 165 7.10 20.47 16.58
CA LYS A 165 6.35 21.63 17.10
C LYS A 165 6.63 22.93 16.34
N ASP A 166 7.74 23.02 15.62
CA ASP A 166 8.12 24.21 14.85
C ASP A 166 7.58 24.20 13.40
N ALA A 167 6.86 23.13 13.03
CA ALA A 167 6.20 23.02 11.74
C ALA A 167 4.95 23.92 11.67
N LYS A 168 4.63 24.38 10.47
CA LYS A 168 3.33 25.05 10.19
C LYS A 168 2.21 24.03 10.09
N SER A 169 2.47 22.88 9.50
CA SER A 169 1.53 21.76 9.36
C SER A 169 2.27 20.43 9.20
N ILE A 170 1.65 19.36 9.67
CA ILE A 170 2.20 18.00 9.66
C ILE A 170 1.22 17.05 8.96
N ALA A 171 1.68 16.27 7.99
CA ALA A 171 0.98 15.08 7.54
C ALA A 171 1.36 13.90 8.46
N LEU A 172 0.38 13.33 9.14
CA LEU A 172 0.55 12.23 10.08
C LEU A 172 -0.48 11.14 9.82
N ALA A 173 -0.06 9.89 9.72
CA ALA A 173 -1.00 8.79 9.62
C ALA A 173 -1.75 8.55 10.94
N ASP A 174 -2.99 8.05 10.85
CA ASP A 174 -3.76 7.59 12.00
C ASP A 174 -2.99 6.57 12.84
N GLY A 175 -3.26 6.50 14.14
CA GLY A 175 -2.55 5.63 15.07
C GLY A 175 -2.70 4.13 14.78
N THR A 176 -3.73 3.71 14.08
CA THR A 176 -3.96 2.32 13.67
C THR A 176 -3.13 1.93 12.44
N VAL A 177 -2.65 2.92 11.69
CA VAL A 177 -1.74 2.73 10.55
C VAL A 177 -0.32 2.48 11.09
N PRO A 178 0.43 1.47 10.60
CA PRO A 178 1.76 1.15 11.13
C PRO A 178 2.70 2.36 11.27
N VAL A 179 2.88 3.19 10.23
CA VAL A 179 3.75 4.37 10.31
C VAL A 179 3.26 5.38 11.35
N GLY A 180 1.96 5.56 11.49
CA GLY A 180 1.36 6.43 12.51
C GLY A 180 1.58 5.91 13.93
N LYS A 181 1.51 4.58 14.12
CA LYS A 181 1.86 3.91 15.38
C LYS A 181 3.34 4.10 15.71
N TYR A 182 4.25 3.83 14.78
CA TYR A 182 5.70 3.98 15.00
C TYR A 182 6.09 5.43 15.27
N THR A 183 5.44 6.41 14.63
CA THR A 183 5.64 7.82 14.94
C THR A 183 5.25 8.14 16.38
N ARG A 184 4.07 7.68 16.83
CA ARG A 184 3.62 7.88 18.22
C ARG A 184 4.55 7.18 19.21
N GLN A 185 5.01 5.97 18.91
CA GLN A 185 5.98 5.24 19.72
C GLN A 185 7.29 6.04 19.90
N ALA A 186 7.82 6.61 18.81
CA ALA A 186 9.01 7.44 18.87
C ALA A 186 8.78 8.73 19.68
N LEU A 187 7.61 9.38 19.53
CA LEU A 187 7.26 10.57 20.30
C LEU A 187 7.08 10.26 21.82
N VAL A 188 6.60 9.06 22.17
CA VAL A 188 6.56 8.59 23.57
C VAL A 188 7.97 8.35 24.09
N ALA A 189 8.84 7.70 23.32
CA ALA A 189 10.23 7.46 23.69
C ALA A 189 11.01 8.77 23.92
N LEU A 190 10.71 9.81 23.13
CA LEU A 190 11.23 11.18 23.29
C LEU A 190 10.54 11.98 24.42
N LYS A 191 9.56 11.40 25.13
CA LYS A 191 8.78 12.06 26.19
C LYS A 191 7.98 13.28 25.71
N ILE A 192 7.69 13.38 24.44
CA ILE A 192 6.79 14.37 23.82
C ILE A 192 5.33 13.96 24.06
N LEU A 193 5.05 12.66 23.98
CA LEU A 193 3.77 12.06 24.33
C LEU A 193 3.88 11.30 25.65
N PRO A 194 2.78 11.18 26.42
CA PRO A 194 2.78 10.40 27.65
C PRO A 194 2.92 8.90 27.38
N GLU A 195 3.48 8.18 28.33
CA GLU A 195 3.52 6.71 28.30
C GLU A 195 2.09 6.14 28.31
N THR A 196 1.87 5.08 27.53
CA THR A 196 0.58 4.38 27.42
C THR A 196 0.81 2.91 27.09
N GLU A 197 -0.15 2.05 27.44
CA GLU A 197 -0.12 0.63 27.08
C GLU A 197 -0.25 0.39 25.56
N ASP A 198 -0.97 1.26 24.85
CA ASP A 198 -1.18 1.13 23.41
C ASP A 198 -1.10 2.51 22.72
N VAL A 199 0.07 2.81 22.20
CA VAL A 199 0.34 4.07 21.48
C VAL A 199 -0.57 4.28 20.25
N SER A 200 -1.14 3.21 19.70
CA SER A 200 -2.05 3.30 18.55
C SER A 200 -3.38 3.99 18.89
N LYS A 201 -3.70 4.12 20.17
CA LYS A 201 -4.91 4.79 20.66
C LYS A 201 -4.74 6.29 20.89
N ILE A 202 -3.49 6.79 20.89
CA ILE A 202 -3.24 8.25 20.98
C ILE A 202 -3.82 8.91 19.70
N SER A 203 -4.80 9.75 19.88
CA SER A 203 -5.46 10.46 18.76
C SER A 203 -4.53 11.50 18.14
N THR A 204 -4.79 11.85 16.89
CA THR A 204 -4.08 12.93 16.20
C THR A 204 -4.24 14.27 16.90
N LYS A 205 -5.37 14.49 17.57
CA LYS A 205 -5.62 15.68 18.39
C LYS A 205 -4.66 15.75 19.58
N GLU A 206 -4.47 14.63 20.31
CA GLU A 206 -3.52 14.58 21.44
C GLU A 206 -2.08 14.79 20.97
N VAL A 207 -1.70 14.27 19.80
CA VAL A 207 -0.39 14.56 19.19
C VAL A 207 -0.26 16.06 18.88
N SER A 208 -1.27 16.69 18.27
CA SER A 208 -1.26 18.14 18.00
C SER A 208 -1.10 18.95 19.29
N GLU A 209 -1.87 18.64 20.34
CA GLU A 209 -1.81 19.32 21.63
C GLU A 209 -0.41 19.20 22.27
N ALA A 210 0.20 18.00 22.23
CA ALA A 210 1.54 17.76 22.75
C ALA A 210 2.62 18.52 21.97
N LEU A 211 2.39 18.79 20.69
CA LEU A 211 3.26 19.60 19.82
C LEU A 211 2.93 21.09 19.86
N GLY A 212 2.14 21.55 20.84
CA GLY A 212 1.82 22.97 21.00
C GLY A 212 0.67 23.48 20.11
N GLY A 213 -0.17 22.60 19.60
CA GLY A 213 -1.34 22.92 18.76
C GLY A 213 -1.01 23.02 17.27
N VAL A 214 0.07 22.40 16.80
CA VAL A 214 0.41 22.37 15.38
C VAL A 214 -0.72 21.72 14.58
N GLU A 215 -1.05 22.28 13.43
CA GLU A 215 -2.02 21.71 12.52
C GLU A 215 -1.56 20.36 11.98
N ILE A 216 -2.39 19.32 12.15
CA ILE A 216 -2.10 17.97 11.67
C ILE A 216 -3.16 17.52 10.68
N SER A 217 -2.73 17.22 9.45
CA SER A 217 -3.52 16.55 8.44
C SER A 217 -3.42 15.03 8.64
N GLU A 218 -4.46 14.42 9.20
CA GLU A 218 -4.51 12.99 9.42
C GLU A 218 -4.67 12.23 8.11
N GLN A 219 -3.86 11.18 7.94
CA GLN A 219 -3.83 10.38 6.72
C GLN A 219 -4.19 8.91 7.01
N SER A 220 -4.92 8.30 6.07
CA SER A 220 -5.39 6.91 6.21
C SER A 220 -4.36 5.85 5.83
N ASN A 221 -3.23 6.24 5.24
CA ASN A 221 -2.06 5.36 4.96
C ASN A 221 -0.80 6.19 4.70
N VAL A 222 0.36 5.51 4.62
CA VAL A 222 1.66 6.15 4.47
C VAL A 222 1.84 6.86 3.13
N SER A 223 1.32 6.30 2.03
CA SER A 223 1.44 6.93 0.70
C SER A 223 0.73 8.28 0.65
N LYS A 224 -0.37 8.44 1.39
CA LYS A 224 -1.07 9.73 1.50
C LYS A 224 -0.30 10.74 2.34
N VAL A 225 0.46 10.29 3.35
CA VAL A 225 1.38 11.18 4.09
C VAL A 225 2.40 11.76 3.12
N LEU A 226 3.08 10.91 2.36
CA LEU A 226 4.09 11.36 1.38
C LEU A 226 3.46 12.27 0.32
N ALA A 227 2.30 11.92 -0.22
CA ALA A 227 1.59 12.73 -1.19
C ALA A 227 1.27 14.14 -0.65
N ALA A 228 0.79 14.25 0.60
CA ALA A 228 0.49 15.54 1.23
C ALA A 228 1.73 16.44 1.34
N VAL A 229 2.92 15.87 1.56
CA VAL A 229 4.18 16.62 1.57
C VAL A 229 4.60 16.98 0.15
N VAL A 230 4.59 16.02 -0.79
CA VAL A 230 5.02 16.24 -2.20
C VAL A 230 4.14 17.28 -2.90
N GLU A 231 2.85 17.34 -2.58
CA GLU A 231 1.89 18.30 -3.12
C GLU A 231 1.93 19.65 -2.37
N GLY A 232 2.69 19.76 -1.27
CA GLY A 232 2.82 20.97 -0.47
C GLY A 232 1.59 21.30 0.38
N SER A 233 0.65 20.37 0.56
CA SER A 233 -0.51 20.54 1.44
C SER A 233 -0.15 20.39 2.93
N SER A 234 0.99 19.80 3.24
CA SER A 234 1.62 19.79 4.56
C SER A 234 3.10 20.13 4.45
N GLU A 235 3.64 20.88 5.43
CA GLU A 235 5.05 21.31 5.43
C GLU A 235 6.01 20.15 5.65
N VAL A 236 5.66 19.27 6.60
CA VAL A 236 6.44 18.07 6.94
C VAL A 236 5.53 16.86 7.07
N GLY A 237 6.12 15.67 7.03
CA GLY A 237 5.40 14.42 7.28
C GLY A 237 6.31 13.34 7.83
N THR A 238 5.69 12.35 8.50
CA THR A 238 6.39 11.15 8.96
C THR A 238 6.04 9.97 8.07
N THR A 239 7.03 9.46 7.36
CA THR A 239 6.90 8.36 6.39
C THR A 239 7.99 7.31 6.60
N TYR A 240 8.06 6.28 5.77
CA TYR A 240 9.19 5.36 5.80
C TYR A 240 10.27 5.74 4.80
N TYR A 241 11.50 5.31 5.05
CA TYR A 241 12.62 5.54 4.15
C TYR A 241 12.37 4.92 2.77
N SER A 242 11.74 3.76 2.70
CA SER A 242 11.36 3.14 1.43
C SER A 242 10.40 3.98 0.58
N ASP A 243 9.50 4.74 1.21
CA ASP A 243 8.56 5.59 0.47
C ASP A 243 9.25 6.78 -0.23
N THR A 244 10.47 7.13 0.20
CA THR A 244 11.22 8.24 -0.41
C THR A 244 11.84 7.88 -1.77
N TYR A 245 11.90 6.60 -2.12
CA TYR A 245 12.40 6.14 -3.41
C TYR A 245 11.57 6.72 -4.57
N GLY A 246 12.28 7.32 -5.55
CA GLY A 246 11.65 7.99 -6.69
C GLY A 246 11.13 9.39 -6.41
N HIS A 247 11.38 9.93 -5.21
CA HIS A 247 11.01 11.30 -4.82
C HIS A 247 12.22 12.15 -4.40
N GLU A 248 13.44 11.65 -4.62
CA GLU A 248 14.69 12.27 -4.18
C GLU A 248 14.93 13.65 -4.82
N ASP A 249 14.31 13.92 -5.94
CA ASP A 249 14.34 15.23 -6.62
C ASP A 249 13.42 16.27 -5.97
N LYS A 250 12.37 15.84 -5.28
CA LYS A 250 11.31 16.70 -4.72
C LYS A 250 11.42 16.91 -3.22
N ILE A 251 11.78 15.86 -2.47
CA ILE A 251 11.78 15.88 -1.02
C ILE A 251 13.19 15.87 -0.43
N GLN A 252 13.27 16.33 0.81
CA GLN A 252 14.43 16.22 1.68
C GLN A 252 14.04 15.39 2.91
N ILE A 253 14.90 14.43 3.28
CA ILE A 253 14.82 13.72 4.55
C ILE A 253 15.48 14.60 5.60
N LEU A 254 14.72 15.01 6.61
CA LEU A 254 15.22 15.81 7.73
C LEU A 254 15.86 14.91 8.79
N GLU A 255 15.26 13.75 9.03
CA GLU A 255 15.74 12.76 9.97
C GLU A 255 15.38 11.36 9.51
N LYS A 256 16.32 10.41 9.64
CA LYS A 256 16.03 8.98 9.72
C LYS A 256 15.99 8.62 11.19
N VAL A 257 14.79 8.30 11.67
CA VAL A 257 14.55 8.08 13.10
C VAL A 257 15.30 6.84 13.57
N PRO A 258 16.13 6.94 14.63
CA PRO A 258 16.86 5.80 15.16
C PRO A 258 15.94 4.66 15.62
N TYR A 259 16.38 3.43 15.44
CA TYR A 259 15.63 2.24 15.89
C TYR A 259 15.44 2.17 17.42
N ASP A 260 16.27 2.87 18.20
CA ASP A 260 16.09 2.99 19.66
C ASP A 260 14.73 3.61 20.03
N LEU A 261 14.16 4.45 19.15
CA LEU A 261 12.88 5.12 19.36
C LEU A 261 11.68 4.32 18.83
N THR A 262 11.88 3.52 17.79
CA THR A 262 10.79 2.78 17.12
C THR A 262 10.85 1.28 17.35
N GLY A 263 12.00 0.73 17.73
CA GLY A 263 12.31 -0.68 17.48
C GLY A 263 12.44 -0.97 15.98
N ASN A 264 12.68 -2.22 15.66
CA ASN A 264 12.68 -2.68 14.28
C ASN A 264 11.27 -2.61 13.67
N VAL A 265 11.18 -2.08 12.45
CA VAL A 265 9.93 -1.98 11.68
C VAL A 265 9.86 -3.18 10.73
N ILE A 266 9.61 -4.36 11.30
CA ILE A 266 9.61 -5.62 10.57
C ILE A 266 8.31 -5.82 9.78
N TYR A 267 8.47 -6.20 8.54
CA TYR A 267 7.40 -6.53 7.61
C TYR A 267 7.28 -8.05 7.44
N PRO A 268 6.25 -8.67 8.04
CA PRO A 268 5.95 -10.08 7.86
C PRO A 268 5.06 -10.30 6.64
N ILE A 269 5.30 -11.41 5.91
CA ILE A 269 4.45 -11.94 4.86
C ILE A 269 3.91 -13.29 5.27
N ALA A 270 2.72 -13.65 4.83
CA ALA A 270 2.17 -15.00 4.97
C ALA A 270 1.13 -15.30 3.88
N GLN A 271 0.92 -16.59 3.60
CA GLN A 271 -0.21 -17.07 2.84
C GLN A 271 -1.45 -17.14 3.75
N ILE A 272 -2.58 -16.64 3.27
CA ILE A 272 -3.85 -16.61 3.98
C ILE A 272 -4.68 -17.85 3.59
N LYS A 273 -5.40 -18.40 4.56
CA LYS A 273 -6.37 -19.47 4.29
C LYS A 273 -7.56 -18.90 3.52
N ASN A 274 -7.56 -19.12 2.22
CA ASN A 274 -8.62 -18.72 1.32
C ASN A 274 -9.46 -19.96 0.95
N GLU A 275 -10.62 -20.11 1.57
CA GLU A 275 -11.53 -21.27 1.32
C GLU A 275 -12.17 -21.24 -0.08
N GLU A 276 -12.12 -20.09 -0.77
CA GLU A 276 -12.69 -19.93 -2.11
C GLU A 276 -11.65 -20.19 -3.21
N ALA A 277 -10.34 -20.20 -2.86
CA ALA A 277 -9.25 -20.42 -3.81
C ALA A 277 -9.21 -21.87 -4.32
N SER A 278 -8.94 -22.02 -5.62
CA SER A 278 -8.65 -23.32 -6.22
C SER A 278 -7.29 -23.85 -5.75
N GLN A 279 -6.98 -25.13 -6.02
CA GLN A 279 -5.67 -25.67 -5.69
C GLN A 279 -4.56 -24.99 -6.50
N GLU A 280 -4.82 -24.68 -7.76
CA GLU A 280 -3.90 -23.96 -8.63
C GLU A 280 -3.58 -22.56 -8.12
N GLU A 281 -4.58 -21.86 -7.60
CA GLU A 281 -4.44 -20.53 -6.98
C GLU A 281 -3.61 -20.60 -5.68
N GLN A 282 -3.88 -21.60 -4.83
CA GLN A 282 -3.10 -21.83 -3.59
C GLN A 282 -1.65 -22.19 -3.88
N ASP A 283 -1.38 -23.00 -4.90
CA ASP A 283 -0.03 -23.40 -5.31
C ASP A 283 0.71 -22.19 -5.91
N ALA A 284 0.06 -21.39 -6.75
CA ALA A 284 0.63 -20.16 -7.30
C ALA A 284 0.93 -19.11 -6.21
N ALA A 285 0.04 -18.95 -5.21
CA ALA A 285 0.27 -18.08 -4.07
C ALA A 285 1.50 -18.53 -3.25
N LYS A 286 1.64 -19.82 -3.00
CA LYS A 286 2.80 -20.40 -2.32
C LYS A 286 4.09 -20.17 -3.09
N ASP A 287 4.06 -20.32 -4.40
CA ASP A 287 5.21 -20.14 -5.30
C ASP A 287 5.64 -18.66 -5.33
N PHE A 288 4.67 -17.75 -5.46
CA PHE A 288 4.94 -16.32 -5.40
C PHE A 288 5.49 -15.89 -4.03
N LEU A 289 4.99 -16.45 -2.93
CA LEU A 289 5.55 -16.20 -1.60
C LEU A 289 7.01 -16.66 -1.52
N ALA A 290 7.35 -17.83 -2.08
CA ALA A 290 8.72 -18.33 -2.15
C ALA A 290 9.62 -17.39 -2.99
N PHE A 291 9.12 -16.89 -4.12
CA PHE A 291 9.81 -15.91 -4.96
C PHE A 291 10.11 -14.63 -4.18
N VAL A 292 9.10 -14.03 -3.54
CA VAL A 292 9.23 -12.77 -2.76
C VAL A 292 10.21 -12.93 -1.58
N THR A 293 10.36 -14.13 -1.03
CA THR A 293 11.28 -14.42 0.08
C THR A 293 12.65 -14.95 -0.36
N SER A 294 12.93 -14.95 -1.67
CA SER A 294 14.19 -15.41 -2.25
C SER A 294 15.31 -14.37 -2.13
N ASP A 295 16.56 -14.81 -2.33
CA ASP A 295 17.72 -13.91 -2.38
C ASP A 295 17.66 -12.93 -3.56
N ASN A 296 17.04 -13.30 -4.68
CA ASN A 296 16.85 -12.42 -5.82
C ASN A 296 15.92 -11.25 -5.46
N ALA A 297 14.84 -11.51 -4.74
CA ALA A 297 13.92 -10.47 -4.28
C ALA A 297 14.59 -9.48 -3.30
N LYS A 298 15.56 -9.91 -2.48
CA LYS A 298 16.32 -9.04 -1.59
C LYS A 298 16.98 -7.88 -2.33
N THR A 299 17.56 -8.13 -3.50
CA THR A 299 18.20 -7.08 -4.32
C THR A 299 17.15 -6.02 -4.75
N THR A 300 15.96 -6.47 -5.11
CA THR A 300 14.88 -5.57 -5.47
C THR A 300 14.41 -4.75 -4.25
N PHE A 301 14.23 -5.38 -3.08
CA PHE A 301 13.88 -4.64 -1.86
C PHE A 301 14.94 -3.59 -1.48
N GLN A 302 16.23 -3.93 -1.56
CA GLN A 302 17.33 -2.99 -1.27
C GLN A 302 17.33 -1.79 -2.23
N LYS A 303 17.04 -1.99 -3.52
CA LYS A 303 16.85 -0.91 -4.49
C LYS A 303 15.77 0.08 -4.04
N TYR A 304 14.72 -0.39 -3.39
CA TYR A 304 13.64 0.43 -2.83
C TYR A 304 13.88 0.84 -1.37
N TYR A 305 15.14 0.86 -0.93
CA TYR A 305 15.60 1.33 0.39
C TYR A 305 15.12 0.52 1.60
N PHE A 306 14.63 -0.70 1.40
CA PHE A 306 14.38 -1.62 2.50
C PHE A 306 15.69 -2.26 3.00
N ASP A 307 15.76 -2.48 4.31
CA ASP A 307 16.79 -3.32 4.90
C ASP A 307 16.33 -4.79 4.89
N THR A 308 17.14 -5.65 4.29
CA THR A 308 16.86 -7.08 4.15
C THR A 308 17.57 -7.95 5.20
N ASN A 309 18.29 -7.32 6.16
CA ASN A 309 18.92 -8.02 7.28
C ASN A 309 17.89 -8.18 8.42
N VAL A 310 17.02 -9.16 8.28
CA VAL A 310 15.99 -9.50 9.26
C VAL A 310 16.20 -10.91 9.75
N GLU A 311 16.00 -11.13 11.05
CA GLU A 311 15.94 -12.48 11.61
C GLU A 311 14.62 -13.14 11.17
N SER A 312 14.73 -14.34 10.64
CA SER A 312 13.61 -15.17 10.14
C SER A 312 12.81 -15.77 11.28
#